data_412bb22bf9e44355f3508042618c0534
#
_entry.id   412bb22bf9e44355f3508042618c0534
#
_cell.length_a   1.000
_cell.length_b   1.000
_cell.length_c   1.000
_cell.angle_alpha   90.00
_cell.angle_beta   90.00
_cell.angle_gamma   90.00
#
_symmetry.space_group_name_H-M   'P 1'
#
loop_
_entity.id
_entity.type
_entity.pdbx_description
1 polymer ?
#
loop_
_entity_poly.entity_id
_entity_poly.type
_entity_poly.pdbx_seq_one_letter_code
_entity_poly.pdbx_strand_id
1 'polypeptide(L)'
;MAHTESEPRETHKHNPARGLEAERHYSDIPTRRSVNEETESLDHGSVPNNIPFQVLSWNPRVFYLRNFATKQQCEAIVDLAKPKLKPSKLALRKGETADTTRNVRTSTGVFIGADEDESGLLDAIEEKIASATRIPSDYYESFNILRYQLGQKYDSHYDAFNPAEYGPQISQRLVTFLLFLSTVEEGRETMFPFENGRNMNGSYDYEKCIGLKVKPRQGDAIFFYNLFPNKTIDQTSLHGSCPVIKGEKWVATKWIRDQIYD
;
A
#
# COMPACT_ATOMS: atom_id res chain seq x y z
N MET A 1 11.47 -71.22 -24.73
CA MET A 1 11.63 -71.34 -23.28
C MET A 1 12.88 -70.60 -22.88
N ALA A 2 12.77 -69.47 -22.33
CA ALA A 2 13.82 -68.80 -21.60
C ALA A 2 13.12 -67.66 -20.81
N HIS A 3 13.06 -67.84 -19.50
CA HIS A 3 12.63 -66.83 -18.53
C HIS A 3 13.74 -65.84 -18.37
N THR A 4 13.42 -64.56 -18.48
CA THR A 4 14.26 -63.47 -18.02
C THR A 4 13.51 -62.74 -16.90
N GLU A 5 13.99 -62.92 -15.68
CA GLU A 5 13.61 -62.21 -14.50
C GLU A 5 14.09 -60.74 -14.63
N SER A 6 13.19 -59.79 -14.41
CA SER A 6 13.50 -58.35 -14.32
C SER A 6 13.55 -57.98 -12.85
N GLU A 7 14.71 -57.49 -12.40
CA GLU A 7 14.93 -56.89 -11.08
C GLU A 7 14.05 -55.66 -10.83
N PRO A 8 13.63 -55.40 -9.58
CA PRO A 8 12.85 -54.21 -9.24
C PRO A 8 13.76 -52.97 -9.11
N ARG A 9 13.41 -51.90 -9.82
CA ARG A 9 14.03 -50.59 -9.65
C ARG A 9 13.67 -49.99 -8.28
N GLU A 10 14.70 -49.62 -7.53
CA GLU A 10 14.60 -48.80 -6.32
C GLU A 10 13.97 -47.46 -6.63
N THR A 11 12.85 -47.17 -5.99
CA THR A 11 12.22 -45.84 -5.99
C THR A 11 12.94 -44.97 -4.97
N HIS A 12 13.73 -44.01 -5.44
CA HIS A 12 14.23 -42.91 -4.62
C HIS A 12 13.03 -42.12 -4.08
N LYS A 13 12.77 -42.24 -2.78
CA LYS A 13 11.87 -41.35 -2.05
C LYS A 13 12.46 -39.96 -2.02
N HIS A 14 11.93 -39.07 -2.84
CA HIS A 14 12.14 -37.64 -2.70
C HIS A 14 11.49 -37.19 -1.39
N ASN A 15 12.32 -36.76 -0.47
CA ASN A 15 11.92 -36.09 0.77
C ASN A 15 11.47 -34.66 0.38
N PRO A 16 10.20 -34.23 0.57
CA PRO A 16 9.84 -32.85 0.32
C PRO A 16 10.48 -32.01 1.41
N ALA A 17 11.46 -31.21 1.02
CA ALA A 17 11.96 -30.16 1.85
C ALA A 17 10.77 -29.28 2.28
N ARG A 18 10.48 -29.24 3.59
CA ARG A 18 9.55 -28.30 4.20
C ARG A 18 10.08 -26.89 3.91
N GLY A 19 9.52 -26.25 2.91
CA GLY A 19 9.65 -24.81 2.71
C GLY A 19 8.94 -24.12 3.87
N LEU A 20 9.70 -23.66 4.85
CA LEU A 20 9.24 -22.67 5.81
C LEU A 20 8.96 -21.40 5.01
N GLU A 21 7.69 -21.14 4.68
CA GLU A 21 7.23 -19.85 4.22
C GLU A 21 7.41 -18.86 5.36
N ALA A 22 8.56 -18.22 5.41
CA ALA A 22 8.81 -17.12 6.32
C ALA A 22 7.99 -15.92 5.82
N GLU A 23 6.85 -15.66 6.43
CA GLU A 23 6.14 -14.39 6.30
C GLU A 23 7.08 -13.27 6.75
N ARG A 24 7.53 -12.41 5.82
CA ARG A 24 8.42 -11.31 6.14
C ARG A 24 7.63 -10.13 6.69
N HIS A 25 7.65 -9.95 8.00
CA HIS A 25 7.20 -8.73 8.66
C HIS A 25 8.35 -7.72 8.69
N TYR A 26 8.38 -6.79 7.74
CA TYR A 26 9.47 -5.81 7.61
C TYR A 26 9.44 -4.68 8.66
N SER A 27 8.42 -4.62 9.51
CA SER A 27 8.31 -3.61 10.57
C SER A 27 9.19 -3.89 11.81
N ASP A 28 9.76 -5.09 11.93
CA ASP A 28 10.47 -5.55 13.15
C ASP A 28 12.00 -5.54 13.05
N ILE A 29 12.57 -4.86 12.04
CA ILE A 29 14.03 -4.73 11.92
C ILE A 29 14.55 -3.77 12.98
N PRO A 30 15.51 -4.18 13.85
CA PRO A 30 16.01 -3.35 14.95
C PRO A 30 16.68 -2.08 14.43
N THR A 31 16.27 -0.96 15.00
CA THR A 31 16.91 0.35 14.78
C THR A 31 18.26 0.43 15.50
N ARG A 32 19.32 0.83 14.81
CA ARG A 32 20.53 1.33 15.46
C ARG A 32 20.25 2.69 16.11
N ARG A 33 20.41 2.71 17.43
CA ARG A 33 20.58 3.81 18.40
C ARG A 33 19.88 5.17 18.17
N SER A 34 19.17 5.50 19.23
CA SER A 34 18.66 6.78 19.73
C SER A 34 19.40 8.04 19.29
N VAL A 35 18.65 8.99 18.79
CA VAL A 35 18.95 10.42 18.87
C VAL A 35 17.78 11.07 19.64
N ASN A 36 18.14 11.97 20.54
CA ASN A 36 17.35 12.61 21.58
C ASN A 36 15.97 13.10 21.15
N GLU A 37 14.99 12.91 22.04
CA GLU A 37 13.71 13.62 22.01
C GLU A 37 13.96 15.12 22.26
N GLU A 38 14.01 15.90 21.19
CA GLU A 38 13.82 17.34 21.24
C GLU A 38 12.38 17.67 20.87
N THR A 39 11.73 18.48 21.67
CA THR A 39 10.41 19.04 21.45
C THR A 39 10.45 19.95 20.23
N GLU A 40 10.11 19.42 19.04
CA GLU A 40 9.98 20.22 17.83
C GLU A 40 8.58 20.83 17.76
N SER A 41 8.57 22.16 17.76
CA SER A 41 7.49 23.02 17.28
C SER A 41 7.14 22.64 15.82
N LEU A 42 5.95 23.01 15.35
CA LEU A 42 5.54 22.93 13.94
C LEU A 42 6.51 23.80 13.09
N ASP A 43 7.69 23.25 12.84
CA ASP A 43 8.71 23.92 12.03
C ASP A 43 8.48 23.55 10.56
N HIS A 44 8.19 24.55 9.73
CA HIS A 44 8.25 24.48 8.27
C HIS A 44 9.72 24.38 7.79
N GLY A 45 10.51 23.52 8.43
CA GLY A 45 11.91 23.30 8.08
C GLY A 45 12.06 22.83 6.65
N SER A 46 13.11 23.28 5.98
CA SER A 46 13.44 22.91 4.59
C SER A 46 13.37 21.39 4.39
N VAL A 47 12.56 20.95 3.42
CA VAL A 47 12.42 19.53 3.06
C VAL A 47 13.80 18.94 2.76
N PRO A 48 14.22 17.83 3.41
CA PRO A 48 15.52 17.25 3.15
C PRO A 48 15.66 16.84 1.68
N ASN A 49 16.74 17.24 1.03
CA ASN A 49 17.02 16.87 -0.37
C ASN A 49 17.14 15.36 -0.58
N ASN A 50 17.25 14.56 0.48
CA ASN A 50 17.36 13.11 0.41
C ASN A 50 16.59 12.48 1.59
N ILE A 51 15.43 11.91 1.29
CA ILE A 51 14.64 11.14 2.25
C ILE A 51 15.12 9.69 2.20
N PRO A 52 15.67 9.14 3.31
CA PRO A 52 16.16 7.77 3.31
C PRO A 52 15.00 6.78 3.13
N PHE A 53 15.22 5.74 2.35
CA PHE A 53 14.25 4.68 2.12
C PHE A 53 14.89 3.30 2.20
N GLN A 54 14.04 2.30 2.42
CA GLN A 54 14.38 0.87 2.34
C GLN A 54 13.59 0.24 1.20
N VAL A 55 14.26 -0.53 0.33
CA VAL A 55 13.56 -1.34 -0.68
C VAL A 55 13.01 -2.58 0.01
N LEU A 56 11.68 -2.77 -0.02
CA LEU A 56 11.02 -3.96 0.49
C LEU A 56 10.88 -5.05 -0.56
N SER A 57 10.61 -4.65 -1.80
CA SER A 57 10.49 -5.55 -2.96
C SER A 57 10.86 -4.82 -4.24
N TRP A 58 11.30 -5.58 -5.26
CA TRP A 58 11.50 -5.11 -6.63
C TRP A 58 10.35 -5.52 -7.56
N ASN A 59 9.51 -6.47 -7.15
CA ASN A 59 8.35 -6.95 -7.92
C ASN A 59 7.15 -7.19 -6.97
N PRO A 60 6.26 -6.20 -6.76
CA PRO A 60 6.32 -4.83 -7.28
C PRO A 60 7.46 -4.02 -6.65
N ARG A 61 7.78 -2.87 -7.24
CA ARG A 61 8.74 -1.91 -6.65
C ARG A 61 8.09 -1.23 -5.46
N VAL A 62 8.42 -1.69 -4.23
CA VAL A 62 7.89 -1.17 -2.96
C VAL A 62 9.03 -0.58 -2.14
N PHE A 63 8.85 0.66 -1.71
CA PHE A 63 9.81 1.43 -0.91
C PHE A 63 9.17 1.81 0.42
N TYR A 64 9.94 1.73 1.50
CA TYR A 64 9.53 2.05 2.85
C TYR A 64 10.32 3.25 3.38
N LEU A 65 9.61 4.23 3.94
CA LEU A 65 10.15 5.47 4.49
C LEU A 65 9.82 5.50 5.99
N ARG A 66 10.85 5.48 6.82
CA ARG A 66 10.66 5.57 8.28
C ARG A 66 10.55 7.03 8.70
N ASN A 67 9.68 7.30 9.68
CA ASN A 67 9.49 8.63 10.27
C ASN A 67 9.29 9.71 9.18
N PHE A 68 8.50 9.39 8.17
CA PHE A 68 8.20 10.29 7.06
C PHE A 68 7.40 11.51 7.54
N ALA A 69 6.49 11.32 8.50
CA ALA A 69 5.76 12.39 9.18
C ALA A 69 5.89 12.26 10.70
N THR A 70 5.81 13.38 11.41
CA THR A 70 5.79 13.38 12.87
C THR A 70 4.45 12.87 13.39
N LYS A 71 4.41 12.47 14.66
CA LYS A 71 3.15 12.09 15.33
C LYS A 71 2.14 13.23 15.28
N GLN A 72 2.57 14.45 15.54
CA GLN A 72 1.72 15.64 15.52
C GLN A 72 1.12 15.89 14.13
N GLN A 73 1.91 15.76 13.08
CA GLN A 73 1.43 15.87 11.69
C GLN A 73 0.37 14.79 11.39
N CYS A 74 0.60 13.54 11.80
CA CYS A 74 -0.37 12.47 11.62
C CYS A 74 -1.69 12.73 12.35
N GLU A 75 -1.63 13.21 13.60
CA GLU A 75 -2.80 13.54 14.42
C GLU A 75 -3.58 14.71 13.80
N ALA A 76 -2.90 15.76 13.35
CA ALA A 76 -3.53 16.90 12.68
C ALA A 76 -4.25 16.49 11.38
N ILE A 77 -3.67 15.61 10.57
CA ILE A 77 -4.34 15.07 9.36
C ILE A 77 -5.58 14.26 9.74
N VAL A 78 -5.52 13.45 10.81
CA VAL A 78 -6.68 12.70 11.31
C VAL A 78 -7.78 13.65 11.77
N ASP A 79 -7.46 14.69 12.52
CA ASP A 79 -8.43 15.67 13.05
C ASP A 79 -9.10 16.46 11.92
N LEU A 80 -8.35 16.84 10.88
CA LEU A 80 -8.86 17.47 9.66
C LEU A 80 -9.88 16.59 8.93
N ALA A 81 -9.61 15.28 8.84
CA ALA A 81 -10.43 14.34 8.10
C ALA A 81 -11.65 13.82 8.87
N LYS A 82 -11.52 13.63 10.17
CA LYS A 82 -12.49 12.95 11.05
C LYS A 82 -13.93 13.46 10.94
N PRO A 83 -14.21 14.80 10.94
CA PRO A 83 -15.56 15.32 10.81
C PRO A 83 -16.18 15.16 9.41
N LYS A 84 -15.36 14.92 8.39
CA LYS A 84 -15.77 14.88 6.97
C LYS A 84 -15.95 13.45 6.44
N LEU A 85 -15.66 12.40 7.25
CA LEU A 85 -15.68 11.00 6.80
C LEU A 85 -17.05 10.55 6.29
N LYS A 86 -17.05 9.83 5.17
CA LYS A 86 -18.21 9.16 4.56
C LYS A 86 -17.84 7.72 4.21
N PRO A 87 -18.82 6.79 4.02
CA PRO A 87 -18.53 5.47 3.47
C PRO A 87 -17.70 5.58 2.18
N SER A 88 -16.60 4.83 2.11
CA SER A 88 -15.71 4.87 0.95
C SER A 88 -16.43 4.32 -0.30
N LYS A 89 -16.19 4.98 -1.44
CA LYS A 89 -16.69 4.54 -2.74
C LYS A 89 -15.56 3.86 -3.53
N LEU A 90 -15.94 3.02 -4.49
CA LEU A 90 -15.03 2.42 -5.47
C LEU A 90 -15.21 3.09 -6.84
N ALA A 91 -14.15 3.11 -7.62
CA ALA A 91 -14.28 3.24 -9.07
C ALA A 91 -14.93 1.94 -9.59
N LEU A 92 -16.11 2.05 -10.16
CA LEU A 92 -16.86 0.89 -10.62
C LEU A 92 -16.35 0.43 -11.99
N ARG A 93 -16.20 -0.88 -12.14
CA ARG A 93 -15.94 -1.52 -13.44
C ARG A 93 -17.21 -1.58 -14.25
N LYS A 94 -17.09 -1.85 -15.53
CA LYS A 94 -18.24 -2.04 -16.41
C LYS A 94 -19.14 -3.18 -15.87
N GLY A 95 -20.40 -2.85 -15.55
CA GLY A 95 -21.39 -3.77 -15.00
C GLY A 95 -21.43 -3.90 -13.49
N GLU A 96 -20.52 -3.25 -12.75
CA GLU A 96 -20.59 -3.17 -11.29
C GLU A 96 -21.53 -2.06 -10.81
N THR A 97 -22.08 -2.23 -9.62
CA THR A 97 -22.89 -1.24 -8.90
C THR A 97 -22.35 -1.05 -7.48
N ALA A 98 -22.77 0.00 -6.80
CA ALA A 98 -22.41 0.22 -5.40
C ALA A 98 -22.88 -0.95 -4.50
N ASP A 99 -24.00 -1.60 -4.83
CA ASP A 99 -24.51 -2.74 -4.06
C ASP A 99 -23.67 -4.00 -4.26
N THR A 100 -23.24 -4.28 -5.50
CA THR A 100 -22.41 -5.47 -5.79
C THR A 100 -20.99 -5.36 -5.21
N THR A 101 -20.52 -4.14 -4.95
CA THR A 101 -19.14 -3.88 -4.49
C THR A 101 -19.06 -3.47 -3.01
N ARG A 102 -20.17 -3.39 -2.29
CA ARG A 102 -20.22 -2.88 -0.90
C ARG A 102 -19.31 -3.61 0.09
N ASN A 103 -19.00 -4.89 -0.14
CA ASN A 103 -18.17 -5.72 0.74
C ASN A 103 -16.69 -5.70 0.34
N VAL A 104 -16.35 -5.20 -0.86
CA VAL A 104 -14.97 -5.15 -1.37
C VAL A 104 -14.14 -4.13 -0.57
N ARG A 105 -14.75 -2.99 -0.21
CA ARG A 105 -14.14 -1.95 0.62
C ARG A 105 -15.14 -1.45 1.66
N THR A 106 -14.82 -1.65 2.93
CA THR A 106 -15.74 -1.36 4.04
C THR A 106 -15.29 -0.18 4.91
N SER A 107 -14.26 0.56 4.50
CA SER A 107 -13.74 1.75 5.18
C SER A 107 -14.65 2.96 5.07
N THR A 108 -14.37 3.97 5.89
CA THR A 108 -14.82 5.34 5.65
C THR A 108 -13.64 6.19 5.16
N GLY A 109 -13.92 7.26 4.43
CA GLY A 109 -12.87 8.12 3.90
C GLY A 109 -13.37 9.48 3.46
N VAL A 110 -12.42 10.35 3.14
CA VAL A 110 -12.65 11.68 2.58
C VAL A 110 -11.52 12.03 1.63
N PHE A 111 -11.83 12.72 0.55
CA PHE A 111 -10.85 13.38 -0.31
C PHE A 111 -10.68 14.82 0.16
N ILE A 112 -9.43 15.24 0.34
CA ILE A 112 -9.07 16.60 0.72
C ILE A 112 -7.90 17.06 -0.18
N GLY A 113 -8.09 18.15 -0.91
CA GLY A 113 -7.03 18.82 -1.63
C GLY A 113 -6.04 19.46 -0.65
N ALA A 114 -4.79 19.64 -1.04
CA ALA A 114 -3.84 20.35 -0.19
C ALA A 114 -4.25 21.80 0.01
N ASP A 115 -4.85 22.42 -1.01
CA ASP A 115 -5.43 23.76 -1.01
C ASP A 115 -6.66 23.94 -0.09
N GLU A 116 -7.28 22.84 0.34
CA GLU A 116 -8.38 22.84 1.32
C GLU A 116 -7.90 22.87 2.79
N ASP A 117 -6.59 22.75 3.01
CA ASP A 117 -5.96 22.76 4.34
C ASP A 117 -5.31 24.13 4.63
N GLU A 118 -6.04 25.01 5.30
CA GLU A 118 -5.57 26.36 5.65
C GLU A 118 -4.29 26.35 6.52
N SER A 119 -3.95 25.22 7.15
CA SER A 119 -2.72 25.10 7.95
C SER A 119 -1.45 24.93 7.12
N GLY A 120 -1.58 24.60 5.81
CA GLY A 120 -0.46 24.28 4.92
C GLY A 120 0.24 22.97 5.22
N LEU A 121 -0.31 22.13 6.13
CA LEU A 121 0.29 20.84 6.49
C LEU A 121 0.28 19.87 5.30
N LEU A 122 -0.85 19.81 4.56
CA LEU A 122 -0.96 18.91 3.42
C LEU A 122 -0.01 19.32 2.29
N ASP A 123 0.19 20.61 2.04
CA ASP A 123 1.20 21.11 1.10
C ASP A 123 2.62 20.66 1.51
N ALA A 124 2.97 20.83 2.78
CA ALA A 124 4.27 20.40 3.30
C ALA A 124 4.49 18.89 3.16
N ILE A 125 3.43 18.07 3.32
CA ILE A 125 3.48 16.63 3.07
C ILE A 125 3.65 16.32 1.57
N GLU A 126 2.98 17.06 0.67
CA GLU A 126 3.16 16.90 -0.79
C GLU A 126 4.58 17.23 -1.23
N GLU A 127 5.20 18.29 -0.71
CA GLU A 127 6.60 18.61 -0.97
C GLU A 127 7.55 17.48 -0.55
N LYS A 128 7.30 16.86 0.61
CA LYS A 128 8.06 15.68 1.06
C LYS A 128 7.84 14.48 0.15
N ILE A 129 6.61 14.25 -0.32
CA ILE A 129 6.30 13.18 -1.29
C ILE A 129 7.05 13.45 -2.60
N ALA A 130 7.04 14.69 -3.11
CA ALA A 130 7.77 15.08 -4.32
C ALA A 130 9.29 14.85 -4.17
N SER A 131 9.84 15.17 -3.00
CA SER A 131 11.24 14.90 -2.69
C SER A 131 11.57 13.40 -2.66
N ALA A 132 10.68 12.55 -2.12
CA ALA A 132 10.86 11.11 -2.03
C ALA A 132 10.70 10.39 -3.37
N THR A 133 9.70 10.78 -4.16
CA THR A 133 9.33 10.11 -5.41
C THR A 133 10.01 10.68 -6.64
N ARG A 134 10.51 11.92 -6.54
CA ARG A 134 11.04 12.74 -7.65
C ARG A 134 9.99 13.06 -8.71
N ILE A 135 8.71 13.09 -8.33
CA ILE A 135 7.59 13.47 -9.18
C ILE A 135 6.95 14.74 -8.61
N PRO A 136 6.75 15.80 -9.40
CA PRO A 136 6.14 17.05 -8.94
C PRO A 136 4.69 16.88 -8.48
N SER A 137 4.21 17.78 -7.60
CA SER A 137 2.84 17.77 -7.06
C SER A 137 1.74 17.96 -8.10
N ASP A 138 2.02 18.59 -9.23
CA ASP A 138 1.07 18.74 -10.35
C ASP A 138 0.53 17.41 -10.92
N TYR A 139 1.17 16.30 -10.55
CA TYR A 139 0.77 14.94 -10.94
C TYR A 139 -0.13 14.26 -9.89
N TYR A 140 -0.51 14.95 -8.81
CA TYR A 140 -1.13 14.33 -7.65
C TYR A 140 -2.65 14.46 -7.66
N GLU A 141 -3.35 13.37 -7.32
CA GLU A 141 -4.75 13.44 -6.91
C GLU A 141 -4.86 14.02 -5.49
N SER A 142 -6.03 14.51 -5.07
CA SER A 142 -6.30 14.90 -3.68
C SER A 142 -5.96 13.77 -2.71
N PHE A 143 -5.60 14.09 -1.46
CA PHE A 143 -5.41 13.08 -0.43
C PHE A 143 -6.70 12.31 -0.18
N ASN A 144 -6.64 10.98 -0.24
CA ASN A 144 -7.71 10.11 0.20
C ASN A 144 -7.40 9.60 1.60
N ILE A 145 -7.96 10.25 2.61
CA ILE A 145 -7.73 9.91 4.02
C ILE A 145 -8.79 8.92 4.45
N LEU A 146 -8.33 7.75 4.94
CA LEU A 146 -9.14 6.57 5.17
C LEU A 146 -9.07 6.14 6.62
N ARG A 147 -10.22 5.71 7.16
CA ARG A 147 -10.35 5.07 8.45
C ARG A 147 -10.93 3.67 8.28
N TYR A 148 -10.27 2.68 8.88
CA TYR A 148 -10.75 1.31 9.01
C TYR A 148 -10.96 0.98 10.47
N GLN A 149 -12.15 0.53 10.83
CA GLN A 149 -12.52 0.05 12.15
C GLN A 149 -12.44 -1.48 12.22
N LEU A 150 -12.73 -2.05 13.39
CA LEU A 150 -12.72 -3.50 13.63
C LEU A 150 -13.46 -4.26 12.53
N GLY A 151 -12.84 -5.28 11.97
CA GLY A 151 -13.37 -6.10 10.88
C GLY A 151 -13.36 -5.46 9.50
N GLN A 152 -13.13 -4.14 9.38
CA GLN A 152 -13.09 -3.47 8.08
C GLN A 152 -11.83 -3.79 7.31
N LYS A 153 -11.97 -3.91 5.99
CA LYS A 153 -10.93 -4.32 5.04
C LYS A 153 -11.03 -3.59 3.71
N TYR A 154 -10.05 -3.79 2.86
CA TYR A 154 -10.11 -3.52 1.44
C TYR A 154 -9.49 -4.71 0.70
N ASP A 155 -10.30 -5.44 -0.06
CA ASP A 155 -9.85 -6.60 -0.81
C ASP A 155 -8.76 -6.24 -1.81
N SER A 156 -8.02 -7.23 -2.26
CA SER A 156 -6.92 -7.00 -3.20
C SER A 156 -7.41 -6.40 -4.50
N HIS A 157 -6.76 -5.34 -4.94
CA HIS A 157 -7.11 -4.55 -6.11
C HIS A 157 -5.85 -3.94 -6.74
N TYR A 158 -6.02 -3.44 -7.96
CA TYR A 158 -5.04 -2.58 -8.62
C TYR A 158 -5.48 -1.13 -8.50
N ASP A 159 -4.55 -0.22 -8.28
CA ASP A 159 -4.83 1.22 -8.34
C ASP A 159 -4.79 1.75 -9.78
N ALA A 160 -4.00 1.12 -10.66
CA ALA A 160 -4.01 1.41 -12.08
C ALA A 160 -5.29 0.87 -12.75
N PHE A 161 -5.86 1.66 -13.63
CA PHE A 161 -7.12 1.34 -14.31
C PHE A 161 -6.86 0.46 -15.54
N ASN A 162 -7.34 -0.78 -15.53
CA ASN A 162 -7.33 -1.63 -16.73
C ASN A 162 -8.34 -1.09 -17.75
N PRO A 163 -7.90 -0.67 -18.96
CA PRO A 163 -8.81 -0.12 -19.97
C PRO A 163 -9.92 -1.08 -20.42
N ALA A 164 -9.72 -2.39 -20.31
CA ALA A 164 -10.73 -3.39 -20.64
C ALA A 164 -11.90 -3.38 -19.62
N GLU A 165 -11.63 -2.99 -18.37
CA GLU A 165 -12.61 -2.98 -17.27
C GLU A 165 -13.22 -1.59 -17.04
N TYR A 166 -12.41 -0.54 -17.14
CA TYR A 166 -12.80 0.84 -16.81
C TYR A 166 -12.97 1.74 -18.05
N GLY A 167 -12.67 1.24 -19.26
CA GLY A 167 -12.56 2.06 -20.47
C GLY A 167 -11.25 2.83 -20.57
N PRO A 168 -11.04 3.56 -21.69
CA PRO A 168 -9.84 4.35 -21.91
C PRO A 168 -9.65 5.41 -20.82
N GLN A 169 -8.42 5.54 -20.33
CA GLN A 169 -8.05 6.54 -19.33
C GLN A 169 -7.14 7.60 -19.98
N ILE A 170 -7.38 8.87 -19.68
CA ILE A 170 -6.52 9.98 -20.12
C ILE A 170 -5.15 9.86 -19.48
N SER A 171 -5.11 9.52 -18.17
CA SER A 171 -3.89 9.29 -17.40
C SER A 171 -4.03 8.09 -16.48
N GLN A 172 -2.90 7.49 -16.10
CA GLN A 172 -2.85 6.33 -15.21
C GLN A 172 -2.21 6.69 -13.88
N ARG A 173 -2.59 5.97 -12.81
CA ARG A 173 -1.92 6.05 -11.51
C ARG A 173 -0.58 5.32 -11.59
N LEU A 174 0.50 6.09 -11.73
CA LEU A 174 1.88 5.59 -11.84
C LEU A 174 2.39 5.07 -10.50
N VAL A 175 2.17 5.83 -9.43
CA VAL A 175 2.63 5.52 -8.07
C VAL A 175 1.48 5.68 -7.08
N THR A 176 1.45 4.79 -6.10
CA THR A 176 0.63 4.94 -4.89
C THR A 176 1.53 5.20 -3.71
N PHE A 177 1.26 6.26 -2.97
CA PHE A 177 1.92 6.61 -1.72
C PHE A 177 0.95 6.45 -0.56
N LEU A 178 1.35 5.73 0.49
CA LEU A 178 0.56 5.48 1.70
C LEU A 178 1.30 6.01 2.92
N LEU A 179 0.78 7.06 3.56
CA LEU A 179 1.25 7.54 4.86
C LEU A 179 0.39 6.93 5.97
N PHE A 180 1.01 6.17 6.87
CA PHE A 180 0.32 5.57 8.01
C PHE A 180 0.13 6.60 9.12
N LEU A 181 -1.12 6.99 9.38
CA LEU A 181 -1.47 8.02 10.36
C LEU A 181 -1.70 7.46 11.76
N SER A 182 -1.74 6.14 11.92
CA SER A 182 -1.88 5.47 13.21
C SER A 182 -1.03 4.22 13.31
N THR A 183 -0.54 3.91 14.50
CA THR A 183 0.01 2.60 14.82
C THR A 183 -1.13 1.66 15.18
N VAL A 184 -1.03 0.43 14.74
CA VAL A 184 -2.07 -0.56 14.87
C VAL A 184 -1.58 -1.75 15.66
N GLU A 185 -2.39 -2.21 16.61
CA GLU A 185 -2.00 -3.31 17.49
C GLU A 185 -1.95 -4.65 16.74
N GLU A 186 -3.02 -5.01 15.99
CA GLU A 186 -3.11 -6.31 15.33
C GLU A 186 -3.94 -6.25 14.04
N GLY A 187 -3.46 -6.97 13.00
CA GLY A 187 -4.01 -6.97 11.66
C GLY A 187 -3.60 -5.73 10.85
N ARG A 188 -4.28 -5.46 9.73
CA ARG A 188 -4.25 -4.21 8.95
C ARG A 188 -3.02 -3.95 8.12
N GLU A 189 -2.22 -4.94 7.93
CA GLU A 189 -1.09 -4.83 7.02
C GLU A 189 -1.59 -4.37 5.64
N THR A 190 -0.79 -3.56 4.98
CA THR A 190 -0.87 -3.44 3.53
C THR A 190 -0.15 -4.64 2.94
N MET A 191 -0.85 -5.42 2.13
CA MET A 191 -0.31 -6.66 1.58
C MET A 191 -0.13 -6.59 0.07
N PHE A 192 0.86 -7.35 -0.42
CA PHE A 192 1.13 -7.55 -1.85
C PHE A 192 1.16 -9.06 -2.13
N PRO A 193 0.00 -9.66 -2.47
CA PRO A 193 -0.10 -11.12 -2.59
C PRO A 193 0.71 -11.69 -3.75
N PHE A 194 0.95 -10.89 -4.80
CA PHE A 194 1.67 -11.30 -6.01
C PHE A 194 3.17 -10.93 -5.99
N GLU A 195 3.68 -10.56 -4.82
CA GLU A 195 5.11 -10.22 -4.66
C GLU A 195 6.00 -11.33 -5.24
N ASN A 196 6.95 -10.92 -6.10
CA ASN A 196 7.85 -11.83 -6.84
C ASN A 196 7.14 -12.90 -7.68
N GLY A 197 5.94 -12.61 -8.21
CA GLY A 197 5.17 -13.52 -9.07
C GLY A 197 4.48 -14.67 -8.32
N ARG A 198 4.46 -14.64 -6.98
CA ARG A 198 3.75 -15.64 -6.17
C ARG A 198 2.25 -15.56 -6.36
N ASN A 199 1.53 -16.65 -6.08
CA ASN A 199 0.06 -16.74 -6.08
C ASN A 199 -0.63 -16.29 -7.39
N MET A 200 0.09 -16.17 -8.51
CA MET A 200 -0.45 -15.73 -9.81
C MET A 200 -0.99 -16.89 -10.66
N ASN A 201 -1.25 -18.05 -10.07
CA ASN A 201 -1.71 -19.27 -10.78
C ASN A 201 -3.22 -19.28 -11.12
N GLY A 202 -3.91 -18.15 -10.94
CA GLY A 202 -5.34 -18.00 -11.27
C GLY A 202 -6.31 -18.52 -10.20
N SER A 203 -5.82 -19.11 -9.09
CA SER A 203 -6.66 -19.60 -7.97
C SER A 203 -6.62 -18.70 -6.74
N TYR A 204 -6.06 -17.49 -6.85
CA TYR A 204 -5.96 -16.57 -5.73
C TYR A 204 -7.33 -16.06 -5.29
N ASP A 205 -7.58 -16.17 -3.98
CA ASP A 205 -8.75 -15.61 -3.33
C ASP A 205 -8.44 -14.17 -2.90
N TYR A 206 -9.07 -13.18 -3.51
CA TYR A 206 -8.83 -11.76 -3.31
C TYR A 206 -9.15 -11.25 -1.90
N GLU A 207 -9.82 -12.04 -1.08
CA GLU A 207 -10.09 -11.72 0.33
C GLU A 207 -8.95 -12.16 1.27
N LYS A 208 -8.04 -13.03 0.82
CA LYS A 208 -6.93 -13.53 1.65
C LYS A 208 -5.86 -12.48 1.88
N CYS A 209 -5.42 -12.37 3.14
CA CYS A 209 -4.29 -11.55 3.54
C CYS A 209 -2.99 -12.38 3.53
N ILE A 210 -2.33 -12.45 2.36
CA ILE A 210 -1.09 -13.22 2.14
C ILE A 210 -0.05 -12.43 1.35
N GLY A 211 1.16 -12.94 1.24
CA GLY A 211 2.28 -12.34 0.49
C GLY A 211 3.12 -11.40 1.35
N LEU A 212 3.78 -10.43 0.72
CA LEU A 212 4.51 -9.37 1.42
C LEU A 212 3.53 -8.52 2.23
N LYS A 213 3.74 -8.39 3.54
CA LYS A 213 2.88 -7.62 4.44
C LYS A 213 3.67 -6.49 5.08
N VAL A 214 3.12 -5.27 5.04
CA VAL A 214 3.70 -4.09 5.67
C VAL A 214 2.79 -3.64 6.81
N LYS A 215 3.28 -3.78 8.04
CA LYS A 215 2.56 -3.37 9.25
C LYS A 215 2.58 -1.84 9.37
N PRO A 216 1.40 -1.18 9.53
CA PRO A 216 1.34 0.26 9.68
C PRO A 216 1.94 0.71 11.01
N ARG A 217 2.84 1.69 10.95
CA ARG A 217 3.35 2.46 12.09
C ARG A 217 3.10 3.93 11.84
N GLN A 218 2.61 4.63 12.84
CA GLN A 218 2.32 6.08 12.74
C GLN A 218 3.58 6.84 12.32
N GLY A 219 3.43 7.67 11.30
CA GLY A 219 4.50 8.48 10.73
C GLY A 219 5.35 7.78 9.68
N ASP A 220 5.29 6.45 9.55
CA ASP A 220 5.97 5.75 8.47
C ASP A 220 5.13 5.79 7.19
N ALA A 221 5.80 5.62 6.04
CA ALA A 221 5.12 5.57 4.76
C ALA A 221 5.68 4.47 3.86
N ILE A 222 4.88 4.06 2.90
CA ILE A 222 5.35 3.27 1.76
C ILE A 222 4.93 3.95 0.47
N PHE A 223 5.69 3.74 -0.59
CA PHE A 223 5.21 3.98 -1.94
C PHE A 223 5.58 2.82 -2.85
N PHE A 224 4.76 2.61 -3.86
CA PHE A 224 4.97 1.54 -4.83
C PHE A 224 4.49 1.96 -6.22
N TYR A 225 5.11 1.37 -7.24
CA TYR A 225 4.76 1.62 -8.61
C TYR A 225 3.67 0.67 -9.08
N ASN A 226 2.64 1.22 -9.72
CA ASN A 226 1.54 0.46 -10.32
C ASN A 226 1.81 0.08 -11.78
N LEU A 227 2.75 0.76 -12.42
CA LEU A 227 3.09 0.58 -13.85
C LEU A 227 4.57 0.23 -14.00
N PHE A 228 4.86 -0.57 -15.00
CA PHE A 228 6.22 -0.70 -15.52
C PHE A 228 6.68 0.56 -16.28
N PRO A 229 7.99 0.74 -16.58
CA PRO A 229 8.49 1.87 -17.35
C PRO A 229 7.88 2.00 -18.75
N ASN A 230 7.40 0.89 -19.34
CA ASN A 230 6.69 0.85 -20.63
C ASN A 230 5.19 1.21 -20.48
N LYS A 231 4.75 1.70 -19.31
CA LYS A 231 3.37 2.07 -18.95
C LYS A 231 2.36 0.92 -18.92
N THR A 232 2.79 -0.33 -19.01
CA THR A 232 1.90 -1.47 -18.72
C THR A 232 1.69 -1.65 -17.24
N ILE A 233 0.51 -2.17 -16.85
CA ILE A 233 0.19 -2.43 -15.43
C ILE A 233 1.12 -3.52 -14.90
N ASP A 234 1.79 -3.24 -13.78
CA ASP A 234 2.56 -4.23 -13.05
C ASP A 234 1.61 -5.17 -12.30
N GLN A 235 1.46 -6.39 -12.80
CA GLN A 235 0.57 -7.38 -12.19
C GLN A 235 0.98 -7.74 -10.76
N THR A 236 2.25 -7.56 -10.40
CA THR A 236 2.71 -7.81 -9.02
C THR A 236 2.31 -6.70 -8.05
N SER A 237 1.83 -5.54 -8.55
CA SER A 237 1.34 -4.41 -7.73
C SER A 237 -0.05 -4.64 -7.13
N LEU A 238 -0.69 -5.79 -7.38
CA LEU A 238 -1.91 -6.16 -6.67
C LEU A 238 -1.68 -6.01 -5.16
N HIS A 239 -2.55 -5.27 -4.49
CA HIS A 239 -2.41 -4.99 -3.07
C HIS A 239 -3.76 -4.86 -2.38
N GLY A 240 -3.76 -4.96 -1.05
CA GLY A 240 -4.96 -4.81 -0.25
C GLY A 240 -4.68 -4.36 1.17
N SER A 241 -5.74 -4.11 1.92
CA SER A 241 -5.66 -3.84 3.36
C SER A 241 -6.30 -4.98 4.11
N CYS A 242 -5.50 -5.74 4.84
CA CYS A 242 -5.95 -6.84 5.68
C CYS A 242 -7.01 -6.37 6.71
N PRO A 243 -7.90 -7.25 7.17
CA PRO A 243 -8.90 -6.90 8.17
C PRO A 243 -8.29 -6.36 9.45
N VAL A 244 -8.99 -5.40 10.05
CA VAL A 244 -8.70 -4.87 11.38
C VAL A 244 -9.02 -5.90 12.44
N ILE A 245 -8.04 -6.38 13.21
CA ILE A 245 -8.25 -7.32 14.31
C ILE A 245 -8.35 -6.60 15.64
N LYS A 246 -7.49 -5.59 15.89
CA LYS A 246 -7.52 -4.81 17.14
C LYS A 246 -7.13 -3.35 16.92
N GLY A 247 -7.93 -2.39 17.46
CA GLY A 247 -7.80 -0.95 17.36
C GLY A 247 -8.38 -0.38 16.05
N GLU A 248 -7.82 0.65 15.43
CA GLU A 248 -8.26 1.21 14.13
C GLU A 248 -7.06 1.67 13.28
N LYS A 249 -7.21 1.61 11.96
CA LYS A 249 -6.21 2.08 11.00
C LYS A 249 -6.65 3.42 10.41
N TRP A 250 -5.73 4.38 10.43
CA TRP A 250 -5.83 5.58 9.64
C TRP A 250 -4.67 5.63 8.65
N VAL A 251 -4.97 5.98 7.41
CA VAL A 251 -3.98 6.08 6.33
C VAL A 251 -4.35 7.20 5.38
N ALA A 252 -3.38 8.02 4.97
CA ALA A 252 -3.52 8.97 3.89
C ALA A 252 -2.92 8.34 2.63
N THR A 253 -3.75 8.15 1.60
CA THR A 253 -3.34 7.67 0.29
C THR A 253 -3.17 8.86 -0.64
N LYS A 254 -2.06 8.92 -1.36
CA LYS A 254 -1.79 9.88 -2.42
C LYS A 254 -1.52 9.11 -3.71
N TRP A 255 -2.37 9.29 -4.70
CA TRP A 255 -2.14 8.74 -6.03
C TRP A 255 -1.40 9.75 -6.89
N ILE A 256 -0.38 9.29 -7.57
CA ILE A 256 0.48 10.06 -8.46
C ILE A 256 0.25 9.56 -9.87
N ARG A 257 -0.15 10.46 -10.75
CA ARG A 257 -0.45 10.17 -12.14
C ARG A 257 0.82 10.09 -13.00
N ASP A 258 0.70 9.58 -14.22
CA ASP A 258 1.78 9.50 -15.21
C ASP A 258 1.87 10.77 -16.08
N GLN A 259 1.02 11.75 -15.82
CA GLN A 259 1.01 13.10 -16.39
C GLN A 259 0.32 14.09 -15.47
N ILE A 260 0.41 15.39 -15.74
CA ILE A 260 -0.23 16.48 -14.97
C ILE A 260 -1.71 16.14 -14.81
N TYR A 261 -2.20 16.34 -13.59
CA TYR A 261 -3.57 16.03 -13.19
C TYR A 261 -4.26 17.34 -12.80
N ASP A 262 -5.16 17.82 -13.67
CA ASP A 262 -5.97 19.04 -13.48
C ASP A 262 -7.33 18.69 -12.85
#